data_ffde4d1389e9c190944c200dd6cb69f3
#
_entry.id   ffde4d1389e9c190944c200dd6cb69f3
#
_cell.length_a   1.000
_cell.length_b   1.000
_cell.length_c   1.000
_cell.angle_alpha   90.00
_cell.angle_beta   90.00
_cell.angle_gamma   90.00
#
_symmetry.space_group_name_H-M   'P 1'
#
loop_
_entity.id
_entity.type
_entity.pdbx_description
1 polymer ?
#
loop_
_entity_poly.entity_id
_entity_poly.type
_entity_poly.pdbx_seq_one_letter_code
_entity_poly.pdbx_strand_id
1 'polypeptide(L)'
;MNKDNLAVIVGATGAIGNAIANEIESLGFKDVLKVGTNTTPSIDFNNENTILKTIEFVKNINKPISILFDATGILHHDNSMPEKTLKKIDIDFAKKNFLINAIGPALLIKHFVPLLDNEDKAVFATLSAKVGSISDNGYGGWYSYRASKSALNQFIKTASIETKVKNKKAIIVALHPGTVKSKLSEPFQKINLKIQNPEESAKNLIKVINTLDYNQTGKFLNWDGSEIPW
;
A
#
# COMPACT_ATOMS: atom_id res chain seq x y z
N MET A 1 17.70 -3.19 -6.46
CA MET A 1 16.97 -2.01 -6.98
C MET A 1 17.97 -0.90 -7.26
N ASN A 2 17.84 -0.25 -8.39
CA ASN A 2 18.69 0.86 -8.79
C ASN A 2 18.28 2.13 -8.02
N LYS A 3 19.22 2.73 -7.29
CA LYS A 3 18.97 3.90 -6.44
C LYS A 3 19.05 5.24 -7.21
N ASP A 4 19.51 5.22 -8.46
CA ASP A 4 19.48 6.36 -9.36
C ASP A 4 18.11 6.53 -10.04
N ASN A 5 17.26 5.50 -9.94
CA ASN A 5 15.87 5.53 -10.40
C ASN A 5 14.96 6.20 -9.38
N LEU A 6 13.71 6.44 -9.79
CA LEU A 6 12.70 7.09 -8.99
C LEU A 6 12.09 6.13 -7.95
N ALA A 7 11.89 6.61 -6.72
CA ALA A 7 10.99 6.02 -5.74
C ALA A 7 9.74 6.91 -5.60
N VAL A 8 8.55 6.33 -5.69
CA VAL A 8 7.27 7.04 -5.55
C VAL A 8 6.53 6.50 -4.33
N ILE A 9 6.18 7.38 -3.40
CA ILE A 9 5.48 7.04 -2.16
C ILE A 9 4.13 7.74 -2.15
N VAL A 10 3.06 6.97 -2.36
CA VAL A 10 1.69 7.47 -2.29
C VAL A 10 1.17 7.31 -0.86
N GLY A 11 0.48 8.34 -0.35
CA GLY A 11 0.10 8.40 1.07
C GLY A 11 1.26 8.88 1.98
N ALA A 12 2.25 9.56 1.41
CA ALA A 12 3.46 10.04 2.11
C ALA A 12 3.19 11.06 3.23
N THR A 13 2.00 11.65 3.30
CA THR A 13 1.57 12.55 4.39
C THR A 13 1.08 11.79 5.63
N GLY A 14 0.84 10.47 5.51
CA GLY A 14 0.49 9.59 6.62
C GLY A 14 1.72 9.13 7.41
N ALA A 15 1.50 8.60 8.64
CA ALA A 15 2.58 8.20 9.54
C ALA A 15 3.53 7.17 8.90
N ILE A 16 2.99 6.07 8.35
CA ILE A 16 3.81 5.02 7.74
C ILE A 16 4.41 5.51 6.43
N GLY A 17 3.63 6.19 5.57
CA GLY A 17 4.12 6.67 4.27
C GLY A 17 5.28 7.66 4.42
N ASN A 18 5.21 8.58 5.40
CA ASN A 18 6.31 9.49 5.70
C ASN A 18 7.56 8.74 6.19
N ALA A 19 7.38 7.77 7.09
CA ALA A 19 8.49 6.97 7.60
C ALA A 19 9.14 6.11 6.49
N ILE A 20 8.35 5.54 5.58
CA ILE A 20 8.84 4.81 4.39
C ILE A 20 9.66 5.73 3.48
N ALA A 21 9.16 6.94 3.21
CA ALA A 21 9.88 7.90 2.37
C ALA A 21 11.25 8.24 2.98
N ASN A 22 11.29 8.53 4.27
CA ASN A 22 12.54 8.85 4.99
C ASN A 22 13.51 7.64 5.01
N GLU A 23 12.99 6.42 5.21
CA GLU A 23 13.83 5.21 5.17
C GLU A 23 14.44 4.99 3.78
N ILE A 24 13.67 5.19 2.71
CA ILE A 24 14.14 5.07 1.32
C ILE A 24 15.20 6.15 1.01
N GLU A 25 15.01 7.39 1.46
CA GLU A 25 16.01 8.46 1.36
C GLU A 25 17.30 8.07 2.10
N SER A 26 17.20 7.50 3.31
CA SER A 26 18.35 7.07 4.10
C SER A 26 19.15 5.95 3.45
N LEU A 27 18.50 5.13 2.62
CA LEU A 27 19.15 4.08 1.83
C LEU A 27 19.90 4.62 0.59
N GLY A 28 19.84 5.91 0.33
CA GLY A 28 20.57 6.59 -0.73
C GLY A 28 19.84 6.68 -2.07
N PHE A 29 18.51 6.54 -2.10
CA PHE A 29 17.74 6.94 -3.27
C PHE A 29 17.81 8.47 -3.43
N LYS A 30 18.19 8.92 -4.63
CA LYS A 30 18.40 10.36 -4.92
C LYS A 30 17.07 11.07 -5.20
N ASP A 31 16.13 10.37 -5.81
CA ASP A 31 14.84 10.91 -6.24
C ASP A 31 13.69 10.15 -5.54
N VAL A 32 13.10 10.80 -4.54
CA VAL A 32 11.96 10.28 -3.79
C VAL A 32 10.77 11.23 -3.93
N LEU A 33 9.77 10.82 -4.72
CA LEU A 33 8.55 11.58 -4.92
C LEU A 33 7.53 11.22 -3.84
N LYS A 34 7.23 12.18 -2.97
CA LYS A 34 6.23 12.07 -1.89
C LYS A 34 4.89 12.61 -2.38
N VAL A 35 3.87 11.72 -2.47
CA VAL A 35 2.54 12.05 -3.01
C VAL A 35 1.46 11.82 -1.96
N GLY A 36 0.55 12.75 -1.84
CA GLY A 36 -0.64 12.72 -0.99
C GLY A 36 -1.75 13.58 -1.56
N THR A 37 -2.82 13.79 -0.82
CA THR A 37 -3.94 14.64 -1.25
C THR A 37 -3.58 16.14 -1.28
N ASN A 38 -2.63 16.56 -0.45
CA ASN A 38 -2.24 17.97 -0.28
C ASN A 38 -0.79 18.23 -0.73
N THR A 39 -0.24 17.41 -1.60
CA THR A 39 1.11 17.60 -2.20
C THR A 39 1.00 18.13 -3.63
N THR A 40 2.15 18.48 -4.20
CA THR A 40 2.27 18.82 -5.63
C THR A 40 3.37 17.95 -6.24
N PRO A 41 3.05 16.99 -7.12
CA PRO A 41 1.70 16.59 -7.56
C PRO A 41 0.87 15.93 -6.44
N SER A 42 -0.46 15.84 -6.61
CA SER A 42 -1.38 15.25 -5.64
C SER A 42 -2.16 14.08 -6.22
N ILE A 43 -2.60 13.16 -5.35
CA ILE A 43 -3.52 12.06 -5.71
C ILE A 43 -4.73 12.10 -4.79
N ASP A 44 -5.91 12.19 -5.38
CA ASP A 44 -7.22 12.01 -4.74
C ASP A 44 -7.97 10.90 -5.47
N PHE A 45 -8.25 9.79 -4.80
CA PHE A 45 -8.95 8.65 -5.40
C PHE A 45 -10.42 8.94 -5.77
N ASN A 46 -11.01 10.04 -5.30
CA ASN A 46 -12.31 10.49 -5.82
C ASN A 46 -12.20 11.10 -7.23
N ASN A 47 -11.01 11.40 -7.71
CA ASN A 47 -10.79 12.04 -9.00
C ASN A 47 -9.57 11.45 -9.72
N GLU A 48 -9.80 10.50 -10.63
CA GLU A 48 -8.74 9.84 -11.40
C GLU A 48 -7.84 10.81 -12.18
N ASN A 49 -8.33 11.99 -12.56
CA ASN A 49 -7.52 12.99 -13.24
C ASN A 49 -6.32 13.46 -12.42
N THR A 50 -6.39 13.41 -11.09
CA THR A 50 -5.23 13.74 -10.24
C THR A 50 -4.12 12.70 -10.40
N ILE A 51 -4.48 11.42 -10.56
CA ILE A 51 -3.53 10.35 -10.84
C ILE A 51 -2.88 10.58 -12.21
N LEU A 52 -3.67 10.88 -13.24
CA LEU A 52 -3.16 11.15 -14.60
C LEU A 52 -2.16 12.32 -14.61
N LYS A 53 -2.46 13.42 -13.92
CA LYS A 53 -1.53 14.55 -13.78
C LYS A 53 -0.25 14.16 -13.05
N THR A 54 -0.35 13.31 -12.04
CA THR A 54 0.84 12.80 -11.33
C THR A 54 1.66 11.89 -12.23
N ILE A 55 1.03 11.08 -13.09
CA ILE A 55 1.72 10.27 -14.10
C ILE A 55 2.48 11.14 -15.11
N GLU A 56 1.87 12.21 -15.60
CA GLU A 56 2.54 13.17 -16.48
C GLU A 56 3.77 13.79 -15.80
N PHE A 57 3.63 14.19 -14.54
CA PHE A 57 4.74 14.70 -13.74
C PHE A 57 5.87 13.66 -13.62
N VAL A 58 5.55 12.40 -13.31
CA VAL A 58 6.52 11.30 -13.20
C VAL A 58 7.23 11.04 -14.53
N LYS A 59 6.50 11.04 -15.64
CA LYS A 59 7.09 10.86 -16.97
C LYS A 59 8.08 11.98 -17.31
N ASN A 60 7.81 13.22 -16.89
CA ASN A 60 8.71 14.36 -17.11
C ASN A 60 10.01 14.28 -16.29
N ILE A 61 10.05 13.49 -15.20
CA ILE A 61 11.29 13.18 -14.48
C ILE A 61 12.23 12.33 -15.35
N ASN A 62 11.69 11.60 -16.31
CA ASN A 62 12.41 10.75 -17.26
C ASN A 62 13.34 9.72 -16.59
N LYS A 63 12.84 9.09 -15.50
CA LYS A 63 13.50 8.00 -14.78
C LYS A 63 12.52 6.84 -14.59
N PRO A 64 12.94 5.58 -14.76
CA PRO A 64 12.11 4.43 -14.42
C PRO A 64 11.85 4.39 -12.91
N ILE A 65 10.77 3.74 -12.50
CA ILE A 65 10.42 3.59 -11.09
C ILE A 65 11.01 2.28 -10.56
N SER A 66 11.90 2.35 -9.56
CA SER A 66 12.39 1.18 -8.83
C SER A 66 11.48 0.78 -7.67
N ILE A 67 10.85 1.75 -7.01
CA ILE A 67 9.90 1.51 -5.91
C ILE A 67 8.67 2.38 -6.12
N LEU A 68 7.51 1.74 -6.17
CA LEU A 68 6.22 2.37 -5.96
C LEU A 68 5.64 1.82 -4.67
N PHE A 69 5.53 2.64 -3.64
CA PHE A 69 4.96 2.25 -2.35
C PHE A 69 3.64 2.97 -2.10
N ASP A 70 2.57 2.21 -1.96
CA ASP A 70 1.25 2.71 -1.60
C ASP A 70 1.01 2.51 -0.11
N ALA A 71 1.03 3.62 0.63
CA ALA A 71 0.74 3.68 2.06
C ALA A 71 -0.66 4.24 2.36
N THR A 72 -1.56 4.24 1.37
CA THR A 72 -2.91 4.74 1.55
C THR A 72 -3.79 3.74 2.30
N GLY A 73 -4.81 4.24 2.98
CA GLY A 73 -5.81 3.41 3.63
C GLY A 73 -6.60 4.15 4.69
N ILE A 74 -7.82 3.69 4.90
CA ILE A 74 -8.70 4.14 5.99
C ILE A 74 -9.27 2.93 6.72
N LEU A 75 -9.51 3.08 8.02
CA LEU A 75 -10.21 2.12 8.86
C LEU A 75 -11.48 2.75 9.45
N HIS A 76 -11.40 4.01 9.75
CA HIS A 76 -12.51 4.87 10.19
C HIS A 76 -12.38 6.23 9.50
N HIS A 77 -13.47 6.97 9.42
CA HIS A 77 -13.47 8.33 8.91
C HIS A 77 -14.64 9.11 9.52
N ASP A 78 -14.46 10.42 9.69
CA ASP A 78 -15.39 11.30 10.36
C ASP A 78 -15.80 10.70 11.72
N ASN A 79 -17.09 10.52 11.97
CA ASN A 79 -17.62 9.87 13.18
C ASN A 79 -17.97 8.39 12.96
N SER A 80 -17.60 7.80 11.81
CA SER A 80 -17.94 6.42 11.45
C SER A 80 -16.83 5.46 11.85
N MET A 81 -17.18 4.44 12.62
CA MET A 81 -16.30 3.38 13.10
C MET A 81 -16.57 2.06 12.37
N PRO A 82 -15.56 1.15 12.27
CA PRO A 82 -15.77 -0.14 11.66
C PRO A 82 -16.91 -0.94 12.29
N GLU A 83 -17.70 -1.58 11.50
CA GLU A 83 -18.92 -2.28 11.89
C GLU A 83 -18.61 -3.48 12.80
N LYS A 84 -19.24 -3.54 13.96
CA LYS A 84 -19.10 -4.66 14.91
C LYS A 84 -20.11 -5.79 14.65
N THR A 85 -21.21 -5.49 13.96
CA THR A 85 -22.31 -6.44 13.68
C THR A 85 -22.88 -6.23 12.29
N LEU A 86 -23.52 -7.25 11.69
CA LEU A 86 -24.21 -7.19 10.39
C LEU A 86 -25.19 -6.02 10.30
N LYS A 87 -25.93 -5.77 11.38
CA LYS A 87 -26.93 -4.70 11.43
C LYS A 87 -26.37 -3.28 11.29
N LYS A 88 -25.06 -3.15 11.41
CA LYS A 88 -24.33 -1.85 11.33
C LYS A 88 -23.64 -1.65 10.00
N ILE A 89 -23.82 -2.54 9.03
CA ILE A 89 -23.29 -2.32 7.68
C ILE A 89 -23.96 -1.08 7.10
N ASP A 90 -23.13 -0.12 6.70
CA ASP A 90 -23.53 1.15 6.13
C ASP A 90 -22.98 1.28 4.72
N ILE A 91 -23.81 1.71 3.76
CA ILE A 91 -23.45 1.76 2.35
C ILE A 91 -22.38 2.81 2.05
N ASP A 92 -22.43 3.96 2.68
CA ASP A 92 -21.50 5.05 2.39
C ASP A 92 -20.16 4.80 3.08
N PHE A 93 -20.17 4.22 4.28
CA PHE A 93 -18.97 3.73 4.93
C PHE A 93 -18.29 2.63 4.10
N ALA A 94 -19.06 1.66 3.57
CA ALA A 94 -18.55 0.60 2.70
C ALA A 94 -17.94 1.18 1.41
N LYS A 95 -18.68 2.05 0.69
CA LYS A 95 -18.19 2.71 -0.53
C LYS A 95 -16.86 3.43 -0.29
N LYS A 96 -16.75 4.18 0.82
CA LYS A 96 -15.52 4.92 1.15
C LYS A 96 -14.36 3.97 1.42
N ASN A 97 -14.59 2.89 2.18
CA ASN A 97 -13.57 1.85 2.42
C ASN A 97 -13.11 1.20 1.12
N PHE A 98 -14.03 0.80 0.24
CA PHE A 98 -13.66 0.19 -1.05
C PHE A 98 -12.93 1.18 -1.96
N LEU A 99 -13.38 2.44 -2.01
CA LEU A 99 -12.73 3.46 -2.82
C LEU A 99 -11.26 3.64 -2.40
N ILE A 100 -11.00 3.85 -1.11
CA ILE A 100 -9.66 4.18 -0.64
C ILE A 100 -8.77 2.94 -0.51
N ASN A 101 -9.31 1.82 0.00
CA ASN A 101 -8.49 0.65 0.33
C ASN A 101 -8.34 -0.36 -0.82
N ALA A 102 -9.14 -0.27 -1.88
CA ALA A 102 -9.14 -1.24 -2.97
C ALA A 102 -9.11 -0.58 -4.36
N ILE A 103 -10.08 0.27 -4.68
CA ILE A 103 -10.19 0.89 -6.02
C ILE A 103 -9.03 1.85 -6.26
N GLY A 104 -8.69 2.71 -5.29
CA GLY A 104 -7.57 3.63 -5.39
C GLY A 104 -6.25 2.91 -5.69
N PRO A 105 -5.83 1.92 -4.88
CA PRO A 105 -4.66 1.10 -5.20
C PRO A 105 -4.74 0.39 -6.56
N ALA A 106 -5.92 -0.08 -6.99
CA ALA A 106 -6.10 -0.65 -8.32
C ALA A 106 -5.85 0.40 -9.44
N LEU A 107 -6.26 1.65 -9.24
CA LEU A 107 -5.93 2.75 -10.16
C LEU A 107 -4.44 3.07 -10.15
N LEU A 108 -3.75 2.98 -9.00
CA LEU A 108 -2.30 3.10 -8.96
C LEU A 108 -1.63 1.99 -9.76
N ILE A 109 -2.09 0.74 -9.61
CA ILE A 109 -1.60 -0.38 -10.42
C ILE A 109 -1.77 -0.09 -11.91
N LYS A 110 -2.98 0.31 -12.33
CA LYS A 110 -3.31 0.62 -13.74
C LYS A 110 -2.33 1.63 -14.36
N HIS A 111 -2.02 2.69 -13.63
CA HIS A 111 -1.31 3.84 -14.21
C HIS A 111 0.21 3.82 -13.96
N PHE A 112 0.66 3.29 -12.82
CA PHE A 112 2.08 3.35 -12.45
C PHE A 112 2.85 2.07 -12.72
N VAL A 113 2.22 0.88 -12.64
CA VAL A 113 2.94 -0.38 -12.88
C VAL A 113 3.59 -0.44 -14.26
N PRO A 114 2.99 0.12 -15.35
CA PRO A 114 3.67 0.21 -16.64
C PRO A 114 4.94 1.08 -16.67
N LEU A 115 5.18 1.90 -15.65
CA LEU A 115 6.35 2.77 -15.52
C LEU A 115 7.46 2.16 -14.62
N LEU A 116 7.22 0.98 -14.07
CA LEU A 116 8.23 0.26 -13.30
C LEU A 116 9.41 -0.12 -14.20
N ASP A 117 10.61 -0.05 -13.62
CA ASP A 117 11.84 -0.48 -14.29
C ASP A 117 11.69 -1.91 -14.83
N ASN A 118 12.12 -2.13 -16.07
CA ASN A 118 12.09 -3.44 -16.76
C ASN A 118 13.49 -4.06 -16.94
N GLU A 119 14.54 -3.33 -16.60
CA GLU A 119 15.92 -3.79 -16.65
C GLU A 119 16.36 -4.36 -15.31
N ASP A 120 16.05 -3.62 -14.23
CA ASP A 120 16.38 -3.98 -12.87
C ASP A 120 15.14 -4.35 -12.04
N LYS A 121 15.37 -4.93 -10.84
CA LYS A 121 14.32 -5.21 -9.87
C LYS A 121 13.52 -3.95 -9.55
N ALA A 122 12.22 -3.99 -9.80
CA ALA A 122 11.27 -2.96 -9.42
C ALA A 122 10.13 -3.53 -8.58
N VAL A 123 9.64 -2.77 -7.60
CA VAL A 123 8.63 -3.24 -6.65
C VAL A 123 7.47 -2.27 -6.57
N PHE A 124 6.26 -2.79 -6.81
CA PHE A 124 5.03 -2.19 -6.31
C PHE A 124 4.62 -2.88 -5.01
N ALA A 125 4.63 -2.14 -3.91
CA ALA A 125 4.17 -2.62 -2.62
C ALA A 125 3.01 -1.76 -2.12
N THR A 126 1.95 -2.38 -1.60
CA THR A 126 0.82 -1.66 -1.00
C THR A 126 0.53 -2.16 0.41
N LEU A 127 0.11 -1.25 1.29
CA LEU A 127 -0.30 -1.62 2.64
C LEU A 127 -1.67 -2.30 2.62
N SER A 128 -1.66 -3.60 2.84
CA SER A 128 -2.84 -4.37 3.21
C SER A 128 -2.91 -4.54 4.74
N ALA A 129 -3.78 -5.41 5.20
CA ALA A 129 -3.94 -5.70 6.61
C ALA A 129 -4.23 -7.19 6.82
N LYS A 130 -3.68 -7.79 7.88
CA LYS A 130 -3.93 -9.20 8.22
C LYS A 130 -5.43 -9.54 8.26
N VAL A 131 -6.25 -8.58 8.70
CA VAL A 131 -7.71 -8.72 8.71
C VAL A 131 -8.36 -8.84 7.31
N GLY A 132 -7.61 -8.56 6.23
CA GLY A 132 -8.02 -8.82 4.84
C GLY A 132 -7.81 -10.28 4.40
N SER A 133 -7.17 -11.12 5.21
CA SER A 133 -7.12 -12.56 4.99
C SER A 133 -8.48 -13.19 5.33
N ILE A 134 -9.04 -13.92 4.37
CA ILE A 134 -10.30 -14.65 4.57
C ILE A 134 -10.02 -15.88 5.46
N SER A 135 -8.91 -16.57 5.21
CA SER A 135 -8.53 -17.79 5.93
C SER A 135 -8.17 -17.53 7.40
N ASP A 136 -7.58 -16.36 7.72
CA ASP A 136 -7.18 -15.99 9.09
C ASP A 136 -8.37 -15.38 9.90
N ASN A 137 -9.55 -15.22 9.31
CA ASN A 137 -10.67 -14.53 9.92
C ASN A 137 -11.42 -15.39 10.96
N GLY A 138 -10.92 -15.41 12.19
CA GLY A 138 -11.58 -16.04 13.34
C GLY A 138 -12.37 -15.09 14.24
N TYR A 139 -12.22 -13.75 14.07
CA TYR A 139 -12.81 -12.76 14.98
C TYR A 139 -14.08 -12.10 14.47
N GLY A 140 -14.30 -12.07 13.14
CA GLY A 140 -15.43 -11.34 12.52
C GLY A 140 -15.37 -9.83 12.73
N GLY A 141 -16.49 -9.14 12.54
CA GLY A 141 -16.59 -7.67 12.63
C GLY A 141 -15.80 -6.96 11.52
N TRP A 142 -15.85 -5.62 11.52
CA TRP A 142 -15.14 -4.76 10.56
C TRP A 142 -15.44 -5.13 9.10
N TYR A 143 -16.70 -5.36 8.79
CA TYR A 143 -17.14 -5.96 7.53
C TYR A 143 -16.58 -5.23 6.30
N SER A 144 -16.82 -3.93 6.20
CA SER A 144 -16.36 -3.13 5.05
C SER A 144 -14.85 -3.05 4.96
N TYR A 145 -14.17 -2.89 6.09
CA TYR A 145 -12.70 -2.82 6.11
C TYR A 145 -12.07 -4.15 5.69
N ARG A 146 -12.49 -5.28 6.29
CA ARG A 146 -12.00 -6.61 5.91
C ARG A 146 -12.25 -6.87 4.43
N ALA A 147 -13.49 -6.66 3.96
CA ALA A 147 -13.87 -6.88 2.57
C ALA A 147 -13.04 -6.01 1.61
N SER A 148 -12.81 -4.73 1.94
CA SER A 148 -11.99 -3.85 1.11
C SER A 148 -10.52 -4.29 1.03
N LYS A 149 -9.94 -4.79 2.15
CA LYS A 149 -8.56 -5.30 2.15
C LYS A 149 -8.45 -6.67 1.46
N SER A 150 -9.48 -7.52 1.53
CA SER A 150 -9.55 -8.75 0.72
C SER A 150 -9.65 -8.42 -0.78
N ALA A 151 -10.44 -7.41 -1.16
CA ALA A 151 -10.51 -6.94 -2.54
C ALA A 151 -9.16 -6.40 -3.03
N LEU A 152 -8.45 -5.61 -2.21
CA LEU A 152 -7.08 -5.18 -2.50
C LEU A 152 -6.16 -6.38 -2.76
N ASN A 153 -6.19 -7.38 -1.88
CA ASN A 153 -5.41 -8.59 -2.01
C ASN A 153 -5.68 -9.31 -3.34
N GLN A 154 -6.95 -9.37 -3.77
CA GLN A 154 -7.32 -9.93 -5.06
C GLN A 154 -6.75 -9.11 -6.23
N PHE A 155 -6.81 -7.78 -6.18
CA PHE A 155 -6.19 -6.92 -7.21
C PHE A 155 -4.68 -7.16 -7.30
N ILE A 156 -3.99 -7.25 -6.17
CA ILE A 156 -2.54 -7.54 -6.13
C ILE A 156 -2.23 -8.88 -6.78
N LYS A 157 -2.97 -9.93 -6.40
CA LYS A 157 -2.77 -11.27 -6.97
C LYS A 157 -2.98 -11.27 -8.48
N THR A 158 -4.08 -10.67 -8.95
CA THR A 158 -4.41 -10.63 -10.38
C THR A 158 -3.38 -9.80 -11.17
N ALA A 159 -3.05 -8.61 -10.68
CA ALA A 159 -2.06 -7.74 -11.32
C ALA A 159 -0.67 -8.38 -11.41
N SER A 160 -0.25 -9.13 -10.39
CA SER A 160 1.04 -9.82 -10.40
C SER A 160 1.14 -10.85 -11.53
N ILE A 161 0.07 -11.56 -11.82
CA ILE A 161 -0.01 -12.54 -12.91
C ILE A 161 0.13 -11.86 -14.27
N GLU A 162 -0.63 -10.77 -14.49
CA GLU A 162 -0.57 -10.00 -15.72
C GLU A 162 0.81 -9.33 -15.90
N THR A 163 1.33 -8.70 -14.86
CA THR A 163 2.61 -7.99 -14.89
C THR A 163 3.77 -8.92 -15.20
N LYS A 164 3.77 -10.14 -14.64
CA LYS A 164 4.82 -11.15 -14.89
C LYS A 164 5.01 -11.48 -16.36
N VAL A 165 3.96 -11.36 -17.18
CA VAL A 165 4.04 -11.59 -18.63
C VAL A 165 4.74 -10.42 -19.34
N LYS A 166 4.50 -9.19 -18.89
CA LYS A 166 4.96 -7.95 -19.55
C LYS A 166 6.31 -7.48 -19.00
N ASN A 167 6.53 -7.60 -17.70
CA ASN A 167 7.74 -7.17 -17.01
C ASN A 167 8.15 -8.21 -15.96
N LYS A 168 9.14 -9.04 -16.31
CA LYS A 168 9.66 -10.11 -15.44
C LYS A 168 10.50 -9.59 -14.26
N LYS A 169 10.85 -8.31 -14.27
CA LYS A 169 11.62 -7.64 -13.20
C LYS A 169 10.73 -6.99 -12.14
N ALA A 170 9.44 -6.83 -12.44
CA ALA A 170 8.49 -6.23 -11.51
C ALA A 170 7.96 -7.26 -10.49
N ILE A 171 7.92 -6.83 -9.23
CA ILE A 171 7.36 -7.58 -8.10
C ILE A 171 6.18 -6.78 -7.56
N ILE A 172 5.01 -7.39 -7.51
CA ILE A 172 3.76 -6.78 -7.02
C ILE A 172 3.36 -7.51 -5.73
N VAL A 173 3.33 -6.80 -4.58
CA VAL A 173 3.05 -7.44 -3.27
C VAL A 173 2.12 -6.62 -2.40
N ALA A 174 1.35 -7.33 -1.56
CA ALA A 174 0.62 -6.76 -0.44
C ALA A 174 1.43 -6.96 0.86
N LEU A 175 1.50 -5.92 1.70
CA LEU A 175 2.25 -5.96 2.95
C LEU A 175 1.35 -5.62 4.14
N HIS A 176 1.43 -6.42 5.20
CA HIS A 176 0.85 -6.08 6.49
C HIS A 176 1.92 -5.41 7.37
N PRO A 177 1.73 -4.15 7.79
CA PRO A 177 2.73 -3.40 8.55
C PRO A 177 2.82 -3.79 10.04
N GLY A 178 1.99 -4.71 10.51
CA GLY A 178 1.73 -4.90 11.94
C GLY A 178 0.77 -3.84 12.50
N THR A 179 0.67 -3.75 13.83
CA THR A 179 -0.05 -2.66 14.48
C THR A 179 0.91 -1.49 14.67
N VAL A 180 0.67 -0.38 13.97
CA VAL A 180 1.56 0.79 13.96
C VAL A 180 0.87 1.97 14.61
N LYS A 181 1.58 2.70 15.46
CA LYS A 181 1.08 3.92 16.12
C LYS A 181 0.75 4.98 15.06
N SER A 182 -0.53 5.30 14.90
CA SER A 182 -1.03 6.27 13.91
C SER A 182 -2.45 6.71 14.28
N LYS A 183 -2.92 7.80 13.68
CA LYS A 183 -4.33 8.23 13.81
C LYS A 183 -5.31 7.12 13.41
N LEU A 184 -4.97 6.28 12.45
CA LEU A 184 -5.79 5.17 11.99
C LEU A 184 -5.96 4.08 13.07
N SER A 185 -4.90 3.74 13.79
CA SER A 185 -4.89 2.67 14.79
C SER A 185 -5.25 3.13 16.21
N GLU A 186 -5.13 4.42 16.50
CA GLU A 186 -5.30 4.99 17.84
C GLU A 186 -6.57 4.51 18.58
N PRO A 187 -7.77 4.50 17.95
CA PRO A 187 -9.01 4.05 18.63
C PRO A 187 -9.04 2.54 18.95
N PHE A 188 -8.10 1.76 18.39
CA PHE A 188 -8.10 0.29 18.45
C PHE A 188 -6.90 -0.29 19.22
N GLN A 189 -6.04 0.57 19.77
CA GLN A 189 -4.87 0.16 20.53
C GLN A 189 -5.29 -0.47 21.86
N LYS A 190 -5.07 -1.78 22.00
CA LYS A 190 -5.30 -2.52 23.26
C LYS A 190 -3.98 -2.70 24.00
N ILE A 191 -4.04 -2.78 25.34
CA ILE A 191 -2.87 -2.86 26.24
C ILE A 191 -1.92 -4.02 25.93
N ASN A 192 -2.40 -5.09 25.30
CA ASN A 192 -1.61 -6.31 25.01
C ASN A 192 -1.17 -6.43 23.54
N LEU A 193 -1.32 -5.38 22.70
CA LEU A 193 -0.84 -5.43 21.32
C LEU A 193 0.61 -4.93 21.24
N LYS A 194 1.45 -5.66 20.52
CA LYS A 194 2.77 -5.15 20.13
C LYS A 194 2.58 -4.03 19.11
N ILE A 195 2.71 -2.79 19.57
CA ILE A 195 2.56 -1.60 18.72
C ILE A 195 3.95 -1.15 18.31
N GLN A 196 4.17 -1.04 17.01
CA GLN A 196 5.42 -0.51 16.43
C GLN A 196 5.30 1.01 16.24
N ASN A 197 6.42 1.72 16.35
CA ASN A 197 6.51 3.08 15.85
C ASN A 197 6.55 3.07 14.31
N PRO A 198 6.12 4.15 13.62
CA PRO A 198 6.16 4.23 12.16
C PRO A 198 7.53 3.95 11.57
N GLU A 199 8.59 4.44 12.19
CA GLU A 199 9.99 4.27 11.77
C GLU A 199 10.43 2.80 11.87
N GLU A 200 10.07 2.10 12.94
CA GLU A 200 10.34 0.67 13.11
C GLU A 200 9.61 -0.14 12.03
N SER A 201 8.33 0.15 11.83
CA SER A 201 7.53 -0.51 10.78
C SER A 201 8.11 -0.26 9.40
N ALA A 202 8.51 0.98 9.10
CA ALA A 202 9.12 1.34 7.82
C ALA A 202 10.41 0.54 7.57
N LYS A 203 11.32 0.46 8.54
CA LYS A 203 12.56 -0.33 8.44
C LYS A 203 12.28 -1.80 8.17
N ASN A 204 11.31 -2.38 8.89
CA ASN A 204 10.91 -3.78 8.70
C ASN A 204 10.34 -4.01 7.29
N LEU A 205 9.42 -3.17 6.83
CA LEU A 205 8.80 -3.28 5.51
C LEU A 205 9.83 -3.10 4.38
N ILE A 206 10.73 -2.13 4.49
CA ILE A 206 11.78 -1.92 3.50
C ILE A 206 12.79 -3.09 3.51
N LYS A 207 13.10 -3.66 4.67
CA LYS A 207 13.90 -4.88 4.75
C LYS A 207 13.23 -6.03 3.99
N VAL A 208 11.93 -6.23 4.17
CA VAL A 208 11.16 -7.24 3.39
C VAL A 208 11.26 -6.94 1.89
N ILE A 209 10.99 -5.71 1.46
CA ILE A 209 11.08 -5.30 0.05
C ILE A 209 12.47 -5.57 -0.54
N ASN A 210 13.53 -5.31 0.21
CA ASN A 210 14.91 -5.53 -0.25
C ASN A 210 15.23 -7.02 -0.46
N THR A 211 14.65 -7.91 0.35
CA THR A 211 14.88 -9.37 0.26
C THR A 211 13.98 -10.06 -0.76
N LEU A 212 12.92 -9.40 -1.27
CA LEU A 212 12.03 -10.01 -2.28
C LEU A 212 12.80 -10.46 -3.51
N ASP A 213 12.44 -11.64 -4.01
CA ASP A 213 12.77 -12.12 -5.33
C ASP A 213 11.52 -12.21 -6.24
N TYR A 214 11.75 -12.51 -7.52
CA TYR A 214 10.65 -12.52 -8.51
C TYR A 214 9.61 -13.64 -8.28
N ASN A 215 9.94 -14.69 -7.50
CA ASN A 215 9.00 -15.75 -7.16
C ASN A 215 7.99 -15.33 -6.10
N GLN A 216 8.27 -14.21 -5.41
CA GLN A 216 7.41 -13.67 -4.38
C GLN A 216 6.39 -12.64 -4.91
N THR A 217 6.40 -12.38 -6.23
CA THR A 217 5.34 -11.55 -6.82
C THR A 217 3.97 -12.18 -6.63
N GLY A 218 2.98 -11.39 -6.27
CA GLY A 218 1.61 -11.84 -5.97
C GLY A 218 1.47 -12.49 -4.59
N LYS A 219 2.37 -12.21 -3.63
CA LYS A 219 2.25 -12.67 -2.25
C LYS A 219 1.69 -11.58 -1.32
N PHE A 220 1.09 -12.05 -0.24
CA PHE A 220 0.70 -11.24 0.89
C PHE A 220 1.62 -11.55 2.07
N LEU A 221 2.41 -10.55 2.48
CA LEU A 221 3.49 -10.73 3.44
C LEU A 221 3.29 -9.87 4.68
N ASN A 222 3.73 -10.40 5.79
CA ASN A 222 3.81 -9.70 7.06
C ASN A 222 5.07 -8.82 7.11
N TRP A 223 5.13 -7.89 8.06
CA TRP A 223 6.27 -7.00 8.31
C TRP A 223 7.59 -7.73 8.61
N ASP A 224 7.56 -8.99 9.02
CA ASP A 224 8.72 -9.84 9.25
C ASP A 224 9.10 -10.72 8.05
N GLY A 225 8.37 -10.61 6.94
CA GLY A 225 8.55 -11.38 5.72
C GLY A 225 7.83 -12.73 5.67
N SER A 226 7.15 -13.13 6.74
CA SER A 226 6.32 -14.35 6.73
C SER A 226 5.09 -14.17 5.82
N GLU A 227 4.69 -15.24 5.15
CA GLU A 227 3.52 -15.23 4.27
C GLU A 227 2.23 -15.29 5.09
N ILE A 228 1.28 -14.43 4.75
CA ILE A 228 -0.08 -14.44 5.31
C ILE A 228 -0.98 -15.15 4.29
N PRO A 229 -1.80 -16.13 4.70
CA PRO A 229 -2.76 -16.75 3.79
C PRO A 229 -3.81 -15.74 3.32
N TRP A 230 -4.32 -15.96 2.09
CA TRP A 230 -5.36 -15.12 1.49
C TRP A 230 -6.72 -15.19 2.19
#